data_e77bb2071f5c07d14c17bf541b88fa24
#
_entry.id   e77bb2071f5c07d14c17bf541b88fa24
#
_cell.length_a   1.000
_cell.length_b   1.000
_cell.length_c   1.000
_cell.angle_alpha   90.00
_cell.angle_beta   90.00
_cell.angle_gamma   90.00
#
_symmetry.space_group_name_H-M   'P 1'
#
loop_
_entity.id
_entity.type
_entity.pdbx_description
1 polymer ?
#
loop_
_entity_poly.entity_id
_entity_poly.type
_entity_poly.pdbx_seq_one_letter_code
_entity_poly.pdbx_strand_id
1 'polypeptide(L)'
;MPKLISEVSKAVDSLIRGKLVAFPTETVYGLGGDATNEEAVRRIYKVKGRPPNRPLILHVPDVATVKKVVLNWASNESKLAGRFWPGPLTLVLKNGGLVSESASAGHKTVAVRIPSHPFALSMLELFSKIGSGIVAAPSANRF
;
A
#
# COMPACT_ATOMS: atom_id res chain seq x y z
N MET A 1 -7.62 -5.37 21.10
CA MET A 1 -9.07 -5.50 21.27
C MET A 1 -9.61 -6.58 20.34
N PRO A 2 -10.47 -7.49 20.82
CA PRO A 2 -10.94 -8.63 20.00
C PRO A 2 -11.61 -8.20 18.69
N LYS A 3 -12.41 -7.14 18.72
CA LYS A 3 -13.11 -6.66 17.52
C LYS A 3 -12.12 -6.14 16.47
N LEU A 4 -11.12 -5.37 16.87
CA LEU A 4 -10.09 -4.85 15.97
C LEU A 4 -9.29 -5.98 15.34
N ILE A 5 -8.86 -6.97 16.15
CA ILE A 5 -8.12 -8.13 15.67
C ILE A 5 -8.93 -8.92 14.66
N SER A 6 -10.23 -9.14 14.94
CA SER A 6 -11.11 -9.87 14.03
C SER A 6 -11.28 -9.12 12.69
N GLU A 7 -11.47 -7.81 12.73
CA GLU A 7 -11.63 -7.01 11.51
C GLU A 7 -10.33 -6.95 10.69
N VAL A 8 -9.17 -6.85 11.36
CA VAL A 8 -7.87 -6.88 10.69
C VAL A 8 -7.65 -8.23 10.01
N SER A 9 -7.96 -9.34 10.69
CA SER A 9 -7.82 -10.67 10.12
C SER A 9 -8.70 -10.86 8.89
N LYS A 10 -9.92 -10.36 8.92
CA LYS A 10 -10.84 -10.43 7.76
C LYS A 10 -10.31 -9.61 6.59
N ALA A 11 -9.77 -8.41 6.87
CA ALA A 11 -9.19 -7.56 5.83
C ALA A 11 -8.00 -8.25 5.16
N VAL A 12 -7.11 -8.84 5.96
CA VAL A 12 -5.93 -9.54 5.43
C VAL A 12 -6.34 -10.79 4.64
N ASP A 13 -7.33 -11.54 5.12
CA ASP A 13 -7.86 -12.68 4.37
C ASP A 13 -8.36 -12.25 2.99
N SER A 14 -9.08 -11.14 2.92
CA SER A 14 -9.53 -10.59 1.64
C SER A 14 -8.37 -10.22 0.73
N LEU A 15 -7.33 -9.56 1.27
CA LEU A 15 -6.14 -9.21 0.49
C LEU A 15 -5.45 -10.44 -0.07
N ILE A 16 -5.29 -11.49 0.74
CA ILE A 16 -4.67 -12.76 0.32
C ILE A 16 -5.46 -13.41 -0.81
N ARG A 17 -6.79 -13.28 -0.77
CA ARG A 17 -7.67 -13.85 -1.81
C ARG A 17 -7.77 -12.98 -3.07
N GLY A 18 -7.01 -11.90 -3.15
CA GLY A 18 -7.05 -10.98 -4.30
C GLY A 18 -8.26 -10.07 -4.34
N LYS A 19 -8.97 -9.94 -3.21
CA LYS A 19 -10.13 -9.04 -3.08
C LYS A 19 -9.68 -7.66 -2.64
N LEU A 20 -10.55 -6.67 -2.82
CA LEU A 20 -10.31 -5.30 -2.39
C LEU A 20 -10.83 -5.07 -0.98
N VAL A 21 -10.17 -4.17 -0.26
CA VAL A 21 -10.51 -3.82 1.12
C VAL A 21 -10.55 -2.30 1.25
N ALA A 22 -11.61 -1.78 1.88
CA ALA A 22 -11.64 -0.38 2.30
C ALA A 22 -11.07 -0.32 3.72
N PHE A 23 -10.13 0.56 3.97
CA PHE A 23 -9.49 0.68 5.27
C PHE A 23 -9.21 2.14 5.62
N PRO A 24 -9.26 2.50 6.91
CA PRO A 24 -8.98 3.87 7.32
C PRO A 24 -7.48 4.15 7.37
N THR A 25 -7.11 5.38 7.05
CA THR A 25 -5.78 5.92 7.32
C THR A 25 -5.97 7.21 8.12
N GLU A 26 -4.88 7.87 8.53
CA GLU A 26 -4.98 9.14 9.24
C GLU A 26 -5.45 10.28 8.33
N THR A 27 -5.46 10.09 7.03
CA THR A 27 -5.91 11.11 6.06
C THR A 27 -7.31 10.82 5.55
N VAL A 28 -7.48 9.74 4.79
CA VAL A 28 -8.77 9.34 4.19
C VAL A 28 -8.86 7.82 4.22
N TYR A 29 -10.05 7.27 3.91
CA TYR A 29 -10.16 5.84 3.64
C TYR A 29 -9.47 5.50 2.33
N GLY A 30 -8.74 4.39 2.32
CA GLY A 30 -8.16 3.81 1.13
C GLY A 30 -9.00 2.63 0.63
N LEU A 31 -9.04 2.43 -0.67
CA LEU A 31 -9.57 1.21 -1.27
C LEU A 31 -8.39 0.44 -1.84
N GLY A 32 -8.01 -0.66 -1.21
CA GLY A 32 -6.76 -1.32 -1.53
C GLY A 32 -6.86 -2.76 -1.93
N GLY A 33 -5.81 -3.21 -2.57
CA GLY A 33 -5.59 -4.60 -2.92
C GLY A 33 -4.11 -4.92 -2.87
N ASP A 34 -3.78 -6.21 -2.96
CA ASP A 34 -2.39 -6.67 -2.98
C ASP A 34 -1.66 -6.09 -4.20
N ALA A 35 -0.66 -5.27 -3.96
CA ALA A 35 0.09 -4.58 -5.02
C ALA A 35 0.86 -5.54 -5.93
N THR A 36 1.11 -6.77 -5.51
CA THR A 36 1.80 -7.78 -6.32
C THR A 36 0.83 -8.62 -7.16
N ASN A 37 -0.48 -8.44 -6.96
CA ASN A 37 -1.51 -9.16 -7.69
C ASN A 37 -2.09 -8.26 -8.78
N GLU A 38 -1.70 -8.50 -10.02
CA GLU A 38 -2.10 -7.68 -11.16
C GLU A 38 -3.63 -7.61 -11.33
N GLU A 39 -4.33 -8.70 -11.12
CA GLU A 39 -5.79 -8.74 -11.24
C GLU A 39 -6.46 -7.87 -10.17
N ALA A 40 -5.98 -7.94 -8.92
CA ALA A 40 -6.50 -7.11 -7.84
C ALA A 40 -6.26 -5.62 -8.13
N VAL A 41 -5.07 -5.28 -8.60
CA VAL A 41 -4.72 -3.90 -8.95
C VAL A 41 -5.61 -3.37 -10.08
N ARG A 42 -5.82 -4.15 -11.13
CA ARG A 42 -6.72 -3.77 -12.24
C ARG A 42 -8.14 -3.53 -11.75
N ARG A 43 -8.59 -4.32 -10.80
CA ARG A 43 -9.93 -4.17 -10.22
C ARG A 43 -10.07 -2.85 -9.47
N ILE A 44 -9.01 -2.37 -8.82
CA ILE A 44 -9.01 -1.05 -8.17
C ILE A 44 -9.32 0.03 -9.20
N TYR A 45 -8.60 0.04 -10.31
CA TYR A 45 -8.82 1.03 -11.38
C TYR A 45 -10.25 0.96 -11.91
N LYS A 46 -10.75 -0.23 -12.13
CA LYS A 46 -12.10 -0.44 -12.66
C LYS A 46 -13.17 0.07 -11.70
N VAL A 47 -13.07 -0.29 -10.42
CA VAL A 47 -14.06 0.10 -9.40
C VAL A 47 -14.06 1.61 -9.20
N LYS A 48 -12.89 2.25 -9.24
CA LYS A 48 -12.77 3.69 -9.04
C LYS A 48 -13.04 4.51 -10.31
N GLY A 49 -13.09 3.88 -11.47
CA GLY A 49 -13.12 4.62 -12.73
C GLY A 49 -11.87 5.44 -12.95
N ARG A 50 -10.74 5.00 -12.38
CA ARG A 50 -9.49 5.73 -12.39
C ARG A 50 -8.74 5.53 -13.70
N PRO A 51 -8.16 6.59 -14.29
CA PRO A 51 -7.33 6.42 -15.50
C PRO A 51 -6.13 5.51 -15.21
N PRO A 52 -5.84 4.52 -16.09
CA PRO A 52 -4.78 3.54 -15.83
C PRO A 52 -3.36 4.12 -15.87
N ASN A 53 -3.20 5.35 -16.34
CA ASN A 53 -1.91 6.05 -16.34
C ASN A 53 -1.61 6.79 -15.04
N ARG A 54 -2.50 6.74 -14.06
CA ARG A 54 -2.31 7.34 -12.74
C ARG A 54 -1.89 6.27 -11.75
N PRO A 55 -0.63 6.29 -11.27
CA PRO A 55 -0.16 5.25 -10.36
C PRO A 55 -0.87 5.30 -9.01
N LEU A 56 -0.83 4.18 -8.30
CA LEU A 56 -1.40 4.03 -6.98
C LEU A 56 -0.32 4.23 -5.92
N ILE A 57 -0.72 4.67 -4.72
CA ILE A 57 0.20 4.77 -3.60
C ILE A 57 0.34 3.39 -2.95
N LEU A 58 1.57 2.94 -2.76
CA LEU A 58 1.87 1.70 -2.08
C LEU A 58 1.96 1.93 -0.57
N HIS A 59 1.17 1.19 0.19
CA HIS A 59 1.16 1.26 1.64
C HIS A 59 1.87 0.04 2.20
N VAL A 60 2.85 0.26 3.08
CA VAL A 60 3.68 -0.80 3.65
C VAL A 60 3.83 -0.58 5.16
N PRO A 61 4.16 -1.65 5.93
CA PRO A 61 4.20 -1.53 7.39
C PRO A 61 5.50 -0.96 7.93
N ASP A 62 6.60 -1.05 7.17
CA ASP A 62 7.92 -0.71 7.67
C ASP A 62 8.92 -0.40 6.56
N VAL A 63 10.08 0.15 6.97
CA VAL A 63 11.15 0.49 6.02
C VAL A 63 11.76 -0.75 5.39
N ALA A 64 11.81 -1.87 6.10
CA ALA A 64 12.33 -3.12 5.52
C ALA A 64 11.53 -3.53 4.28
N THR A 65 10.20 -3.36 4.31
CA THR A 65 9.35 -3.64 3.15
C THR A 65 9.58 -2.61 2.04
N VAL A 66 9.75 -1.33 2.39
CA VAL A 66 10.07 -0.29 1.39
C VAL A 66 11.33 -0.67 0.61
N LYS A 67 12.36 -1.13 1.29
CA LYS A 67 13.63 -1.52 0.65
C LYS A 67 13.47 -2.68 -0.35
N LYS A 68 12.46 -3.50 -0.18
CA LYS A 68 12.15 -4.58 -1.15
C LYS A 68 11.46 -4.04 -2.40
N VAL A 69 10.72 -2.96 -2.26
CA VAL A 69 9.91 -2.38 -3.34
C VAL A 69 10.71 -1.44 -4.23
N VAL A 70 11.64 -0.69 -3.64
CA VAL A 70 12.39 0.34 -4.35
C VAL A 70 13.75 -0.17 -4.79
N LEU A 71 14.28 0.44 -5.86
CA LEU A 71 15.55 0.04 -6.42
C LEU A 71 16.72 0.46 -5.52
N ASN A 72 16.67 1.67 -4.98
CA ASN A 72 17.74 2.23 -4.16
C ASN A 72 17.16 2.86 -2.89
N TRP A 73 17.88 2.74 -1.79
CA TRP A 73 17.54 3.38 -0.51
C TRP A 73 18.79 4.05 0.04
N ALA A 74 18.78 5.40 0.04
CA ALA A 74 19.95 6.20 0.44
C ALA A 74 19.74 6.83 1.82
N SER A 75 20.77 7.55 2.30
CA SER A 75 20.72 8.19 3.61
C SER A 75 19.66 9.29 3.72
N ASN A 76 19.38 10.00 2.62
CA ASN A 76 18.33 11.02 2.61
C ASN A 76 16.95 10.40 2.85
N GLU A 77 16.65 9.28 2.21
CA GLU A 77 15.39 8.56 2.40
C GLU A 77 15.28 8.06 3.85
N SER A 78 16.37 7.53 4.41
CA SER A 78 16.39 7.08 5.80
C SER A 78 16.07 8.22 6.78
N LYS A 79 16.62 9.40 6.54
CA LYS A 79 16.36 10.58 7.38
C LYS A 79 14.90 11.01 7.30
N LEU A 80 14.33 11.06 6.10
CA LEU A 80 12.93 11.43 5.90
C LEU A 80 12.00 10.39 6.54
N ALA A 81 12.29 9.11 6.36
CA ALA A 81 11.52 8.03 6.95
C ALA A 81 11.54 8.10 8.47
N GLY A 82 12.72 8.30 9.08
CA GLY A 82 12.85 8.38 10.52
C GLY A 82 12.13 9.57 11.14
N ARG A 83 11.94 10.64 10.37
CA ARG A 83 11.27 11.86 10.86
C ARG A 83 9.76 11.84 10.64
N PHE A 84 9.29 11.29 9.52
CA PHE A 84 7.89 11.47 9.08
C PHE A 84 7.07 10.19 9.02
N TRP A 85 7.70 9.01 9.09
CA TRP A 85 6.96 7.75 9.09
C TRP A 85 6.97 7.10 10.48
N PRO A 86 5.85 6.51 10.87
CA PRO A 86 4.58 6.42 10.14
C PRO A 86 3.88 7.78 10.08
N GLY A 87 3.17 8.04 8.98
CA GLY A 87 2.49 9.31 8.78
C GLY A 87 2.07 9.55 7.33
N PRO A 88 1.67 10.79 7.02
CA PRO A 88 1.10 11.11 5.70
C PRO A 88 2.12 11.30 4.58
N LEU A 89 3.42 11.31 4.89
CA LEU A 89 4.45 11.51 3.88
C LEU A 89 4.45 10.39 2.86
N THR A 90 4.38 10.73 1.57
CA THR A 90 4.56 9.80 0.46
C THR A 90 5.90 10.10 -0.20
N LEU A 91 6.74 9.08 -0.37
CA LEU A 91 8.00 9.21 -1.10
C LEU A 91 7.86 8.59 -2.48
N VAL A 92 8.37 9.28 -3.49
CA VAL A 92 8.41 8.78 -4.86
C VAL A 92 9.84 8.34 -5.16
N LEU A 93 10.03 7.05 -5.38
CA LEU A 93 11.36 6.42 -5.50
C LEU A 93 11.39 5.51 -6.72
N LYS A 94 12.59 5.15 -7.15
CA LYS A 94 12.75 4.26 -8.31
C LYS A 94 12.17 2.88 -8.03
N ASN A 95 11.39 2.37 -8.99
CA ASN A 95 10.70 1.10 -8.90
C ASN A 95 11.69 -0.07 -8.99
N GLY A 96 11.66 -0.94 -7.99
CA GLY A 96 12.49 -2.14 -7.95
C GLY A 96 11.91 -3.33 -8.71
N GLY A 97 10.68 -3.22 -9.23
CA GLY A 97 10.07 -4.26 -10.06
C GLY A 97 9.27 -5.32 -9.31
N LEU A 98 9.10 -5.20 -8.02
CA LEU A 98 8.39 -6.21 -7.22
C LEU A 98 6.87 -6.16 -7.39
N VAL A 99 6.29 -4.95 -7.54
CA VAL A 99 4.85 -4.78 -7.64
C VAL A 99 4.35 -4.99 -9.07
N SER A 100 3.05 -5.19 -9.24
CA SER A 100 2.47 -5.33 -10.56
C SER A 100 2.70 -4.06 -11.38
N GLU A 101 2.84 -4.21 -12.69
CA GLU A 101 3.07 -3.08 -13.57
C GLU A 101 1.93 -2.05 -13.49
N SER A 102 0.70 -2.52 -13.35
CA SER A 102 -0.46 -1.63 -13.24
C SER A 102 -0.42 -0.79 -11.96
N ALA A 103 0.18 -1.27 -10.88
CA ALA A 103 0.27 -0.50 -9.62
C ALA A 103 1.13 0.76 -9.81
N SER A 104 2.19 0.68 -10.58
CA SER A 104 3.02 1.83 -10.92
C SER A 104 2.58 2.54 -12.20
N ALA A 105 1.51 2.07 -12.84
CA ALA A 105 1.03 2.57 -14.13
C ALA A 105 2.13 2.55 -15.23
N GLY A 106 3.03 1.57 -15.14
CA GLY A 106 4.16 1.45 -16.06
C GLY A 106 5.28 2.47 -15.85
N HIS A 107 5.21 3.27 -14.79
CA HIS A 107 6.23 4.28 -14.49
C HIS A 107 7.49 3.65 -13.93
N LYS A 108 8.62 4.33 -14.11
CA LYS A 108 9.91 3.92 -13.54
C LYS A 108 10.01 4.19 -12.04
N THR A 109 9.02 4.87 -11.48
CA THR A 109 8.96 5.21 -10.06
C THR A 109 7.74 4.58 -9.40
N VAL A 110 7.81 4.48 -8.07
CA VAL A 110 6.68 4.08 -7.23
C VAL A 110 6.51 5.11 -6.12
N ALA A 111 5.28 5.31 -5.69
CA ALA A 111 4.96 6.16 -4.54
C ALA A 111 4.70 5.26 -3.34
N VAL A 112 5.42 5.46 -2.24
CA VAL A 112 5.33 4.61 -1.05
C VAL A 112 5.05 5.42 0.20
N ARG A 113 4.31 4.82 1.14
CA ARG A 113 3.92 5.44 2.39
C ARG A 113 3.78 4.40 3.49
N ILE A 114 4.16 4.77 4.72
CA ILE A 114 3.86 3.99 5.92
C ILE A 114 2.81 4.77 6.70
N PRO A 115 1.54 4.34 6.70
CA PRO A 115 0.48 5.09 7.39
C PRO A 115 0.59 4.94 8.90
N SER A 116 0.05 5.93 9.65
CA SER A 116 0.09 5.90 11.11
C SER A 116 -1.20 5.38 11.75
N HIS A 117 -2.29 5.25 11.01
CA HIS A 117 -3.55 4.78 11.56
C HIS A 117 -3.40 3.35 12.11
N PRO A 118 -3.83 3.08 13.36
CA PRO A 118 -3.64 1.76 13.98
C PRO A 118 -4.21 0.61 13.19
N PHE A 119 -5.40 0.76 12.61
CA PHE A 119 -5.99 -0.29 11.79
C PHE A 119 -5.13 -0.57 10.55
N ALA A 120 -4.73 0.48 9.83
CA ALA A 120 -3.92 0.34 8.63
C ALA A 120 -2.58 -0.34 8.94
N LEU A 121 -1.90 0.09 9.99
CA LEU A 121 -0.63 -0.53 10.38
C LEU A 121 -0.80 -1.99 10.79
N SER A 122 -1.80 -2.30 11.61
CA SER A 122 -2.05 -3.68 12.02
C SER A 122 -2.36 -4.59 10.84
N MET A 123 -3.16 -4.10 9.90
CA MET A 123 -3.49 -4.81 8.67
C MET A 123 -2.22 -5.09 7.85
N LEU A 124 -1.40 -4.06 7.64
CA LEU A 124 -0.19 -4.19 6.85
C LEU A 124 0.85 -5.09 7.53
N GLU A 125 0.99 -4.99 8.85
CA GLU A 125 1.90 -5.85 9.61
C GLU A 125 1.51 -7.33 9.50
N LEU A 126 0.23 -7.64 9.68
CA LEU A 126 -0.24 -9.03 9.54
C LEU A 126 -0.10 -9.48 8.10
N PHE A 127 -0.45 -8.64 7.13
CA PHE A 127 -0.32 -8.99 5.72
C PHE A 127 1.13 -9.23 5.32
N SER A 128 2.09 -8.54 5.93
CA SER A 128 3.51 -8.76 5.65
C SER A 128 4.02 -10.11 6.19
N LYS A 129 3.36 -10.66 7.21
CA LYS A 129 3.73 -11.97 7.77
C LYS A 129 3.25 -13.14 6.93
N ILE A 130 2.11 -13.01 6.25
CA ILE A 130 1.48 -14.12 5.54
C ILE A 130 1.27 -13.84 4.04
N GLY A 131 1.61 -12.64 3.56
CA GLY A 131 1.50 -12.26 2.16
C GLY A 131 2.59 -11.26 1.78
N SER A 132 2.31 -10.42 0.78
CA SER A 132 3.31 -9.47 0.27
C SER A 132 3.61 -8.32 1.22
N GLY A 133 2.64 -7.93 2.05
CA GLY A 133 2.77 -6.76 2.91
C GLY A 133 2.66 -5.42 2.19
N ILE A 134 2.28 -5.42 0.92
CA ILE A 134 2.22 -4.21 0.09
C ILE A 134 0.81 -4.04 -0.44
N VAL A 135 0.15 -2.95 -0.03
CA VAL A 135 -1.22 -2.64 -0.46
C VAL A 135 -1.20 -1.42 -1.38
N ALA A 136 -1.65 -1.60 -2.60
CA ALA A 136 -1.85 -0.49 -3.53
C ALA A 136 -3.23 0.10 -3.25
N ALA A 137 -3.29 1.41 -3.01
CA ALA A 137 -4.56 2.03 -2.67
C ALA A 137 -4.62 3.51 -3.05
N PRO A 138 -5.60 3.91 -3.89
CA PRO A 138 -6.01 5.30 -3.97
C PRO A 138 -6.99 5.60 -2.83
N SER A 139 -7.41 6.85 -2.72
CA SER A 139 -8.51 7.21 -1.84
C SER A 139 -9.76 6.39 -2.18
N ALA A 140 -10.54 5.99 -1.17
CA ALA A 140 -11.82 5.32 -1.38
C ALA A 140 -12.92 6.29 -1.84
N ASN A 141 -12.67 7.60 -1.79
CA ASN A 141 -13.59 8.59 -2.28
C ASN A 141 -13.80 8.43 -3.79
N ARG A 142 -14.98 8.84 -4.27
CA ARG A 142 -15.27 8.78 -5.70
C ARG A 142 -14.28 9.66 -6.46
N PHE A 143 -13.78 9.10 -7.52
CA PHE A 143 -12.79 9.78 -8.36
C PHE A 143 -13.42 10.90 -9.21
#